data_4e3782c111a12ac4549fb3bf338172d0
#
_entry.id   4e3782c111a12ac4549fb3bf338172d0
#
_cell.length_a   1.000
_cell.length_b   1.000
_cell.length_c   1.000
_cell.angle_alpha   90.00
_cell.angle_beta   90.00
_cell.angle_gamma   90.00
#
_symmetry.space_group_name_H-M   'P 1'
#
loop_
_entity.id
_entity.type
_entity.pdbx_description
1 polymer ?
#
loop_
_entity_poly.entity_id
_entity_poly.type
_entity_poly.pdbx_seq_one_letter_code
_entity_poly.pdbx_strand_id
1 'polypeptide(L)'
;MSPSLTLVMPARLRARRTRLPGLAALALSAGLALGAAPAWAQKVKLQTSAGDIVLELDAGRAPKTVANFVEYVKAGHYDGTVFHRVIPNFMIQGGGFTPDMAQKPTRPPIPLESRNGLSNVRGSVAMARTMVPDSASAQFFVNVVDNPFLDAANARDGHGYAVFGKVVQGMDVVDKIRAVPTANRGPHQNVPVEPVLIRKASLEK
;
A
#
# COMPACT_ATOMS: atom_id res chain seq x y z
N MET A 1 25.24 53.51 -64.76
CA MET A 1 24.51 53.36 -66.05
C MET A 1 23.39 52.35 -65.79
N SER A 2 22.17 52.88 -65.66
CA SER A 2 20.95 52.10 -65.65
C SER A 2 20.56 51.62 -67.03
N PRO A 3 19.78 50.55 -67.18
CA PRO A 3 18.41 50.84 -67.62
C PRO A 3 17.33 50.11 -66.88
N SER A 4 16.24 50.83 -66.75
CA SER A 4 14.91 50.39 -66.30
C SER A 4 14.29 49.35 -67.22
N LEU A 5 13.56 48.38 -66.69
CA LEU A 5 12.63 47.55 -67.44
C LEU A 5 11.26 47.60 -66.78
N THR A 6 10.32 47.96 -67.61
CA THR A 6 8.92 48.28 -67.38
C THR A 6 8.12 47.04 -67.07
N LEU A 7 7.27 47.12 -66.01
CA LEU A 7 6.35 46.12 -65.56
C LEU A 7 5.04 46.19 -66.36
N VAL A 8 4.63 45.12 -67.02
CA VAL A 8 3.31 44.93 -67.65
C VAL A 8 2.46 44.01 -66.80
N MET A 9 1.37 44.53 -66.27
CA MET A 9 0.34 43.70 -65.55
C MET A 9 -0.67 43.15 -66.60
N PRO A 10 -1.14 41.92 -66.44
CA PRO A 10 -2.39 41.45 -67.02
C PRO A 10 -3.50 41.27 -65.97
N ALA A 11 -4.67 41.46 -66.51
CA ALA A 11 -6.00 41.64 -66.02
C ALA A 11 -6.52 40.63 -64.99
N ARG A 12 -7.39 41.18 -64.13
CA ARG A 12 -8.21 40.49 -63.14
C ARG A 12 -9.28 39.59 -63.77
N LEU A 13 -9.29 38.29 -63.51
CA LEU A 13 -10.46 37.45 -63.71
C LEU A 13 -11.26 37.39 -62.38
N ARG A 14 -12.51 37.84 -62.45
CA ARG A 14 -13.52 37.71 -61.41
C ARG A 14 -14.04 36.25 -61.40
N ALA A 15 -13.71 35.46 -60.36
CA ALA A 15 -14.35 34.17 -60.10
C ALA A 15 -15.62 34.39 -59.28
N ARG A 16 -16.74 33.92 -59.81
CA ARG A 16 -18.06 33.86 -59.16
C ARG A 16 -18.01 32.90 -57.99
N ARG A 17 -18.36 33.36 -56.78
CA ARG A 17 -18.61 32.52 -55.59
C ARG A 17 -20.00 31.90 -55.72
N THR A 18 -20.06 30.63 -55.98
CA THR A 18 -21.26 29.79 -55.74
C THR A 18 -21.27 29.35 -54.27
N ARG A 19 -22.30 29.79 -53.54
CA ARG A 19 -22.55 29.37 -52.16
C ARG A 19 -23.22 28.00 -52.21
N LEU A 20 -22.59 26.97 -51.66
CA LEU A 20 -23.22 25.69 -51.29
C LEU A 20 -23.70 25.74 -49.83
N PRO A 21 -24.89 25.20 -49.53
CA PRO A 21 -25.44 25.26 -48.18
C PRO A 21 -24.72 24.24 -47.26
N GLY A 22 -24.47 24.71 -46.04
CA GLY A 22 -23.78 23.98 -45.02
C GLY A 22 -24.52 22.74 -44.57
N LEU A 23 -23.80 21.62 -44.56
CA LEU A 23 -24.15 20.44 -43.75
C LEU A 23 -23.43 20.57 -42.42
N ALA A 24 -24.22 20.92 -41.39
CA ALA A 24 -23.73 20.90 -40.00
C ALA A 24 -23.55 19.44 -39.59
N ALA A 25 -22.29 18.99 -39.57
CA ALA A 25 -21.94 17.70 -38.96
C ALA A 25 -21.97 17.88 -37.41
N LEU A 26 -23.05 17.38 -36.79
CA LEU A 26 -23.09 17.19 -35.33
C LEU A 26 -22.10 16.05 -34.98
N ALA A 27 -20.92 16.43 -34.51
CA ALA A 27 -20.00 15.49 -33.89
C ALA A 27 -20.53 15.11 -32.52
N LEU A 28 -21.20 13.96 -32.41
CA LEU A 28 -21.62 13.35 -31.17
C LEU A 28 -20.36 12.79 -30.47
N SER A 29 -19.74 13.60 -29.61
CA SER A 29 -18.67 13.17 -28.73
C SER A 29 -19.27 12.29 -27.62
N ALA A 30 -19.35 10.97 -27.87
CA ALA A 30 -19.59 9.97 -26.83
C ALA A 30 -18.38 9.96 -25.90
N GLY A 31 -18.45 10.74 -24.81
CA GLY A 31 -17.51 10.67 -23.71
C GLY A 31 -17.61 9.29 -23.07
N LEU A 32 -16.63 8.41 -23.27
CA LEU A 32 -16.44 7.23 -22.43
C LEU A 32 -16.14 7.71 -21.01
N ALA A 33 -17.17 7.81 -20.17
CA ALA A 33 -16.99 7.83 -18.75
C ALA A 33 -16.41 6.45 -18.35
N LEU A 34 -15.08 6.35 -18.25
CA LEU A 34 -14.47 5.24 -17.53
C LEU A 34 -14.96 5.37 -16.07
N GLY A 35 -16.04 4.65 -15.76
CA GLY A 35 -16.50 4.46 -14.40
C GLY A 35 -15.36 3.83 -13.60
N ALA A 36 -14.75 4.61 -12.69
CA ALA A 36 -13.89 4.05 -11.68
C ALA A 36 -14.74 3.03 -10.91
N ALA A 37 -14.49 1.74 -11.15
CA ALA A 37 -15.08 0.69 -10.34
C ALA A 37 -14.75 1.01 -8.88
N PRO A 38 -15.72 0.91 -7.95
CA PRO A 38 -15.44 1.11 -6.53
C PRO A 38 -14.31 0.15 -6.17
N ALA A 39 -13.18 0.70 -5.75
CA ALA A 39 -12.09 -0.09 -5.20
C ALA A 39 -12.61 -0.68 -3.89
N TRP A 40 -13.17 -1.87 -3.96
CA TRP A 40 -13.58 -2.60 -2.76
C TRP A 40 -12.35 -2.71 -1.87
N ALA A 41 -12.45 -2.23 -0.65
CA ALA A 41 -11.40 -2.33 0.32
C ALA A 41 -11.02 -3.81 0.46
N GLN A 42 -9.82 -4.15 0.00
CA GLN A 42 -9.37 -5.54 -0.02
C GLN A 42 -9.15 -6.02 1.40
N LYS A 43 -9.75 -7.15 1.77
CA LYS A 43 -9.63 -7.73 3.10
C LYS A 43 -8.72 -8.93 3.10
N VAL A 44 -7.94 -9.08 4.16
CA VAL A 44 -7.08 -10.24 4.41
C VAL A 44 -7.43 -10.82 5.76
N LYS A 45 -7.72 -12.11 5.78
CA LYS A 45 -7.91 -12.89 7.00
C LYS A 45 -6.62 -13.57 7.40
N LEU A 46 -6.17 -13.33 8.62
CA LEU A 46 -5.09 -14.04 9.30
C LEU A 46 -5.70 -15.03 10.28
N GLN A 47 -5.62 -16.31 9.99
CA GLN A 47 -5.99 -17.38 10.91
C GLN A 47 -4.81 -17.65 11.84
N THR A 48 -4.90 -17.22 13.09
CA THR A 48 -3.82 -17.38 14.05
C THR A 48 -4.10 -18.51 15.04
N SER A 49 -3.08 -18.91 15.81
CA SER A 49 -3.26 -19.83 16.92
C SER A 49 -4.07 -19.25 18.08
N ALA A 50 -4.20 -17.92 18.14
CA ALA A 50 -4.96 -17.20 19.18
C ALA A 50 -6.39 -16.80 18.73
N GLY A 51 -6.73 -17.01 17.45
CA GLY A 51 -7.99 -16.64 16.81
C GLY A 51 -7.78 -15.93 15.47
N ASP A 52 -8.87 -15.54 14.85
CA ASP A 52 -8.86 -14.89 13.53
C ASP A 52 -8.76 -13.36 13.66
N ILE A 53 -7.97 -12.75 12.78
CA ILE A 53 -7.83 -11.30 12.64
C ILE A 53 -8.14 -10.94 11.18
N VAL A 54 -9.03 -9.98 10.94
CA VAL A 54 -9.33 -9.48 9.59
C VAL A 54 -8.77 -8.08 9.44
N LEU A 55 -7.95 -7.91 8.40
CA LEU A 55 -7.34 -6.65 8.01
C LEU A 55 -8.10 -6.07 6.81
N GLU A 56 -8.45 -4.80 6.86
CA GLU A 56 -8.91 -4.02 5.71
C GLU A 56 -7.75 -3.19 5.18
N LEU A 57 -7.40 -3.36 3.91
CA LEU A 57 -6.24 -2.74 3.28
C LEU A 57 -6.64 -1.46 2.54
N ASP A 58 -5.81 -0.43 2.62
CA ASP A 58 -6.03 0.87 1.98
C ASP A 58 -5.10 1.06 0.76
N ALA A 59 -5.47 0.46 -0.36
CA ALA A 59 -4.74 0.60 -1.62
C ALA A 59 -4.78 2.03 -2.20
N GLY A 60 -5.74 2.85 -1.80
CA GLY A 60 -5.83 4.24 -2.21
C GLY A 60 -4.73 5.10 -1.59
N ARG A 61 -4.34 4.79 -0.35
CA ARG A 61 -3.33 5.53 0.42
C ARG A 61 -1.95 4.89 0.36
N ALA A 62 -1.85 3.56 0.22
CA ALA A 62 -0.60 2.83 0.21
C ALA A 62 -0.56 1.77 -0.90
N PRO A 63 -0.66 2.15 -2.19
CA PRO A 63 -0.86 1.20 -3.29
C PRO A 63 0.29 0.20 -3.43
N LYS A 64 1.54 0.61 -3.32
CA LYS A 64 2.72 -0.28 -3.45
C LYS A 64 2.82 -1.23 -2.25
N THR A 65 2.57 -0.72 -1.06
CA THR A 65 2.59 -1.49 0.18
C THR A 65 1.50 -2.56 0.19
N VAL A 66 0.27 -2.18 -0.19
CA VAL A 66 -0.86 -3.12 -0.28
C VAL A 66 -0.60 -4.17 -1.35
N ALA A 67 -0.15 -3.78 -2.55
CA ALA A 67 0.18 -4.73 -3.61
C ALA A 67 1.23 -5.75 -3.14
N ASN A 68 2.31 -5.29 -2.51
CA ASN A 68 3.36 -6.14 -1.96
C ASN A 68 2.82 -7.12 -0.89
N PHE A 69 2.04 -6.62 0.06
CA PHE A 69 1.44 -7.45 1.12
C PHE A 69 0.52 -8.53 0.54
N VAL A 70 -0.34 -8.16 -0.41
CA VAL A 70 -1.27 -9.07 -1.10
C VAL A 70 -0.52 -10.15 -1.88
N GLU A 71 0.59 -9.82 -2.52
CA GLU A 71 1.41 -10.79 -3.22
C GLU A 71 2.07 -11.80 -2.27
N TYR A 72 2.50 -11.38 -1.08
CA TYR A 72 2.96 -12.29 -0.04
C TYR A 72 1.83 -13.19 0.49
N VAL A 73 0.61 -12.66 0.66
CA VAL A 73 -0.58 -13.45 1.04
C VAL A 73 -0.87 -14.50 -0.03
N LYS A 74 -0.92 -14.11 -1.31
CA LYS A 74 -1.19 -15.03 -2.44
C LYS A 74 -0.12 -16.12 -2.59
N ALA A 75 1.13 -15.78 -2.29
CA ALA A 75 2.25 -16.72 -2.32
C ALA A 75 2.31 -17.66 -1.09
N GLY A 76 1.38 -17.52 -0.13
CA GLY A 76 1.39 -18.31 1.11
C GLY A 76 2.60 -18.01 2.02
N HIS A 77 3.25 -16.85 1.83
CA HIS A 77 4.46 -16.52 2.60
C HIS A 77 4.19 -16.47 4.10
N TYR A 78 3.04 -15.94 4.50
CA TYR A 78 2.70 -15.78 5.90
C TYR A 78 2.29 -17.08 6.60
N ASP A 79 1.95 -18.11 5.82
CA ASP A 79 1.54 -19.40 6.37
C ASP A 79 2.71 -20.05 7.14
N GLY A 80 2.45 -20.42 8.39
CA GLY A 80 3.45 -20.97 9.31
C GLY A 80 4.42 -19.95 9.90
N THR A 81 4.25 -18.65 9.65
CA THR A 81 5.04 -17.60 10.33
C THR A 81 4.49 -17.30 11.73
N VAL A 82 5.28 -16.58 12.54
CA VAL A 82 4.89 -16.20 13.91
C VAL A 82 4.85 -14.70 14.10
N PHE A 83 4.12 -14.27 15.12
CA PHE A 83 4.35 -12.98 15.75
C PHE A 83 5.60 -13.10 16.61
N HIS A 84 6.73 -12.73 16.05
CA HIS A 84 8.06 -12.95 16.65
C HIS A 84 8.50 -11.85 17.62
N ARG A 85 7.78 -10.73 17.68
CA ARG A 85 8.05 -9.62 18.60
C ARG A 85 6.74 -9.03 19.10
N VAL A 86 6.52 -9.08 20.40
CA VAL A 86 5.30 -8.62 21.05
C VAL A 86 5.67 -7.70 22.21
N ILE A 87 5.21 -6.46 22.16
CA ILE A 87 5.38 -5.46 23.21
C ILE A 87 4.01 -4.95 23.65
N PRO A 88 3.56 -5.23 24.88
CA PRO A 88 2.16 -5.05 25.31
C PRO A 88 1.57 -3.65 25.14
N ASN A 89 2.39 -2.61 25.30
CA ASN A 89 1.98 -1.19 25.18
C ASN A 89 2.57 -0.53 23.93
N PHE A 90 2.78 -1.29 22.85
CA PHE A 90 3.36 -0.77 21.63
C PHE A 90 2.74 -1.44 20.39
N MET A 91 3.20 -2.66 20.03
CA MET A 91 2.75 -3.35 18.83
C MET A 91 2.99 -4.86 18.93
N ILE A 92 2.36 -5.62 18.03
CA ILE A 92 2.69 -7.01 17.73
C ILE A 92 3.23 -7.08 16.31
N GLN A 93 4.42 -7.66 16.11
CA GLN A 93 5.13 -7.73 14.82
C GLN A 93 5.28 -9.19 14.38
N GLY A 94 4.97 -9.45 13.11
CA GLY A 94 5.01 -10.80 12.55
C GLY A 94 5.36 -10.85 11.07
N GLY A 95 5.21 -12.04 10.48
CA GLY A 95 5.29 -12.26 9.02
C GLY A 95 6.70 -12.45 8.47
N GLY A 96 7.74 -12.55 9.31
CA GLY A 96 9.12 -12.70 8.82
C GLY A 96 9.81 -13.99 9.22
N PHE A 97 9.35 -14.66 10.29
CA PHE A 97 10.05 -15.76 10.91
C PHE A 97 9.14 -16.97 11.14
N THR A 98 9.72 -18.15 11.07
CA THR A 98 9.13 -19.44 11.48
C THR A 98 9.22 -19.62 12.99
N PRO A 99 8.54 -20.62 13.60
CA PRO A 99 8.57 -20.85 15.05
C PRO A 99 9.96 -21.11 15.63
N ASP A 100 10.88 -21.66 14.84
CA ASP A 100 12.28 -21.86 15.20
C ASP A 100 13.15 -20.62 15.03
N MET A 101 12.55 -19.49 14.65
CA MET A 101 13.18 -18.18 14.40
C MET A 101 14.07 -18.16 13.15
N ALA A 102 13.86 -19.07 12.20
CA ALA A 102 14.44 -18.95 10.88
C ALA A 102 13.72 -17.87 10.07
N GLN A 103 14.47 -16.95 9.48
CA GLN A 103 13.92 -15.91 8.63
C GLN A 103 13.50 -16.48 7.27
N LYS A 104 12.25 -16.24 6.85
CA LYS A 104 11.80 -16.64 5.52
C LYS A 104 12.39 -15.74 4.44
N PRO A 105 12.74 -16.28 3.26
CA PRO A 105 13.21 -15.50 2.12
C PRO A 105 12.19 -14.42 1.73
N THR A 106 12.68 -13.23 1.39
CA THR A 106 11.83 -12.11 0.98
C THR A 106 12.09 -11.71 -0.47
N ARG A 107 11.11 -11.07 -1.06
CA ARG A 107 11.24 -10.33 -2.32
C ARG A 107 12.08 -9.06 -2.10
N PRO A 108 12.54 -8.38 -3.17
CA PRO A 108 13.15 -7.06 -3.05
C PRO A 108 12.29 -6.10 -2.22
N PRO A 109 12.89 -5.16 -1.49
CA PRO A 109 12.17 -4.19 -0.70
C PRO A 109 11.39 -3.22 -1.57
N ILE A 110 10.41 -2.55 -0.95
CA ILE A 110 9.52 -1.57 -1.59
C ILE A 110 9.82 -0.14 -1.12
N PRO A 111 9.51 0.88 -1.93
CA PRO A 111 9.55 2.28 -1.50
C PRO A 111 8.63 2.56 -0.31
N LEU A 112 9.07 3.45 0.57
CA LEU A 112 8.33 3.85 1.74
C LEU A 112 7.13 4.76 1.39
N GLU A 113 5.94 4.39 1.85
CA GLU A 113 4.71 5.16 1.66
C GLU A 113 4.19 5.76 2.99
N SER A 114 5.07 6.18 3.90
CA SER A 114 4.67 6.67 5.24
C SER A 114 4.00 8.06 5.25
N ARG A 115 4.17 8.86 4.17
CA ARG A 115 3.56 10.21 4.05
C ARG A 115 2.21 10.17 3.35
N ASN A 116 1.42 9.14 3.61
CA ASN A 116 0.14 8.86 2.94
C ASN A 116 -1.10 9.39 3.68
N GLY A 117 -0.89 10.12 4.78
CA GLY A 117 -1.97 10.70 5.59
C GLY A 117 -2.65 9.71 6.54
N LEU A 118 -2.14 8.48 6.67
CA LEU A 118 -2.58 7.52 7.68
C LEU A 118 -1.66 7.59 8.90
N SER A 119 -2.25 7.39 10.10
CA SER A 119 -1.52 7.45 11.38
C SER A 119 -1.42 6.08 12.02
N ASN A 120 -0.36 5.88 12.80
CA ASN A 120 -0.08 4.68 13.58
C ASN A 120 -0.93 4.66 14.88
N VAL A 121 -2.25 4.65 14.73
CA VAL A 121 -3.19 4.54 15.85
C VAL A 121 -3.47 3.07 16.20
N ARG A 122 -4.06 2.82 17.36
CA ARG A 122 -4.48 1.48 17.76
C ARG A 122 -5.32 0.79 16.66
N GLY A 123 -4.95 -0.43 16.32
CA GLY A 123 -5.59 -1.24 15.28
C GLY A 123 -5.08 -0.97 13.87
N SER A 124 -4.26 0.07 13.64
CA SER A 124 -3.61 0.25 12.32
C SER A 124 -2.54 -0.81 12.08
N VAL A 125 -2.34 -1.13 10.81
CA VAL A 125 -1.36 -2.11 10.34
C VAL A 125 -0.32 -1.39 9.50
N ALA A 126 0.97 -1.55 9.86
CA ALA A 126 2.06 -0.88 9.17
C ALA A 126 3.20 -1.85 8.81
N MET A 127 3.99 -1.50 7.79
CA MET A 127 5.16 -2.28 7.39
C MET A 127 6.34 -2.03 8.33
N ALA A 128 6.94 -3.12 8.79
CA ALA A 128 8.23 -3.05 9.46
C ALA A 128 9.35 -2.81 8.44
N ARG A 129 10.37 -2.05 8.85
CA ARG A 129 11.56 -1.75 8.06
C ARG A 129 12.80 -1.67 8.94
N THR A 130 13.95 -1.64 8.32
CA THR A 130 15.24 -1.32 8.97
C THR A 130 15.41 0.20 9.12
N MET A 131 16.60 0.65 9.48
CA MET A 131 16.94 2.08 9.49
C MET A 131 16.91 2.72 8.09
N VAL A 132 17.03 1.90 7.03
CA VAL A 132 16.92 2.36 5.64
C VAL A 132 15.43 2.55 5.32
N PRO A 133 14.99 3.72 4.82
CA PRO A 133 13.59 4.01 4.57
C PRO A 133 12.91 3.00 3.62
N ASP A 134 13.52 2.74 2.47
CA ASP A 134 13.01 1.84 1.41
C ASP A 134 13.47 0.39 1.63
N SER A 135 13.32 -0.14 2.85
CA SER A 135 13.78 -1.49 3.21
C SER A 135 12.66 -2.44 3.64
N ALA A 136 11.41 -2.00 3.60
CA ALA A 136 10.28 -2.85 3.93
C ALA A 136 10.11 -3.98 2.91
N SER A 137 9.85 -5.20 3.38
CA SER A 137 9.61 -6.37 2.53
C SER A 137 8.35 -7.12 2.92
N ALA A 138 8.44 -8.12 3.84
CA ALA A 138 7.33 -8.97 4.24
C ALA A 138 6.78 -8.66 5.63
N GLN A 139 7.65 -8.21 6.57
CA GLN A 139 7.25 -8.05 7.96
C GLN A 139 6.30 -6.88 8.16
N PHE A 140 5.30 -7.09 8.98
CA PHE A 140 4.30 -6.07 9.35
C PHE A 140 4.09 -6.06 10.86
N PHE A 141 3.47 -4.99 11.36
CA PHE A 141 3.02 -4.94 12.75
C PHE A 141 1.62 -4.35 12.87
N VAL A 142 0.93 -4.72 13.94
CA VAL A 142 -0.35 -4.15 14.35
C VAL A 142 -0.11 -3.30 15.58
N ASN A 143 -0.50 -2.05 15.55
CA ASN A 143 -0.43 -1.13 16.68
C ASN A 143 -1.47 -1.52 17.73
N VAL A 144 -1.03 -1.76 18.99
CA VAL A 144 -1.95 -2.13 20.08
C VAL A 144 -2.35 -0.95 20.95
N VAL A 145 -1.70 0.19 20.73
CA VAL A 145 -2.01 1.53 21.27
C VAL A 145 -1.74 2.56 20.19
N ASP A 146 -2.07 3.83 20.44
CA ASP A 146 -1.69 4.93 19.57
C ASP A 146 -0.20 5.21 19.68
N ASN A 147 0.49 5.19 18.54
CA ASN A 147 1.94 5.37 18.44
C ASN A 147 2.29 6.54 17.49
N PRO A 148 1.90 7.78 17.81
CA PRO A 148 2.08 8.92 16.90
C PRO A 148 3.55 9.21 16.58
N PHE A 149 4.50 8.76 17.39
CA PHE A 149 5.93 8.87 17.14
C PHE A 149 6.43 7.98 15.98
N LEU A 150 5.60 7.07 15.47
CA LEU A 150 5.86 6.28 14.26
C LEU A 150 5.39 6.96 12.97
N ASP A 151 4.60 8.02 13.07
CA ASP A 151 4.15 8.79 11.90
C ASP A 151 5.30 9.63 11.35
N ALA A 152 5.38 9.76 10.03
CA ALA A 152 6.49 10.44 9.36
C ALA A 152 6.74 11.88 9.85
N ALA A 153 5.68 12.57 10.28
CA ALA A 153 5.79 13.93 10.82
C ALA A 153 6.45 13.99 12.22
N ASN A 154 6.35 12.90 12.99
CA ASN A 154 6.80 12.84 14.39
C ASN A 154 7.96 11.87 14.59
N ALA A 155 8.28 11.07 13.56
CA ALA A 155 9.31 10.06 13.65
C ALA A 155 10.70 10.69 13.81
N ARG A 156 11.49 10.12 14.71
CA ARG A 156 12.84 10.61 15.03
C ARG A 156 13.77 10.62 13.81
N ASP A 157 13.58 9.71 12.88
CA ASP A 157 14.34 9.60 11.63
C ASP A 157 13.73 10.43 10.49
N GLY A 158 12.59 11.11 10.72
CA GLY A 158 11.86 11.90 9.72
C GLY A 158 11.16 11.07 8.64
N HIS A 159 11.21 9.74 8.73
CA HIS A 159 10.65 8.82 7.73
C HIS A 159 9.39 8.09 8.20
N GLY A 160 9.37 7.62 9.45
CA GLY A 160 8.24 6.90 10.04
C GLY A 160 7.97 5.54 9.40
N TYR A 161 6.75 5.02 9.60
CA TYR A 161 6.32 3.69 9.13
C TYR A 161 5.04 3.80 8.31
N ALA A 162 4.99 3.11 7.18
CA ALA A 162 3.86 3.15 6.26
C ALA A 162 2.68 2.33 6.81
N VAL A 163 1.65 3.02 7.30
CA VAL A 163 0.35 2.40 7.56
C VAL A 163 -0.30 2.08 6.21
N PHE A 164 -0.82 0.87 6.07
CA PHE A 164 -1.44 0.40 4.83
C PHE A 164 -2.79 -0.29 5.02
N GLY A 165 -3.29 -0.32 6.25
CA GLY A 165 -4.58 -0.92 6.58
C GLY A 165 -4.89 -0.83 8.07
N LYS A 166 -5.98 -1.47 8.44
CA LYS A 166 -6.46 -1.54 9.84
C LYS A 166 -7.10 -2.89 10.13
N VAL A 167 -7.11 -3.28 11.40
CA VAL A 167 -7.88 -4.42 11.90
C VAL A 167 -9.36 -4.01 11.93
N VAL A 168 -10.22 -4.75 11.24
CA VAL A 168 -11.67 -4.54 11.22
C VAL A 168 -12.43 -5.62 11.99
N GLN A 169 -11.76 -6.76 12.28
CA GLN A 169 -12.29 -7.82 13.14
C GLN A 169 -11.13 -8.50 13.87
N GLY A 170 -11.35 -8.90 15.13
CA GLY A 170 -10.35 -9.65 15.92
C GLY A 170 -9.41 -8.74 16.71
N MET A 171 -9.78 -7.51 17.08
CA MET A 171 -8.99 -6.70 18.00
C MET A 171 -8.87 -7.33 19.41
N ASP A 172 -9.85 -8.11 19.84
CA ASP A 172 -9.78 -8.93 21.05
C ASP A 172 -8.70 -10.02 20.94
N VAL A 173 -8.52 -10.59 19.74
CA VAL A 173 -7.44 -11.55 19.45
C VAL A 173 -6.08 -10.84 19.49
N VAL A 174 -5.98 -9.64 18.91
CA VAL A 174 -4.76 -8.79 19.01
C VAL A 174 -4.44 -8.51 20.48
N ASP A 175 -5.46 -8.21 21.32
CA ASP A 175 -5.28 -7.97 22.75
C ASP A 175 -4.85 -9.24 23.51
N LYS A 176 -5.34 -10.43 23.13
CA LYS A 176 -4.83 -11.69 23.66
C LYS A 176 -3.35 -11.89 23.31
N ILE A 177 -2.97 -11.61 22.05
CA ILE A 177 -1.59 -11.76 21.59
C ILE A 177 -0.65 -10.80 22.33
N ARG A 178 -1.03 -9.51 22.49
CA ARG A 178 -0.15 -8.54 23.17
C ARG A 178 0.08 -8.87 24.65
N ALA A 179 -0.79 -9.70 25.26
CA ALA A 179 -0.72 -10.07 26.67
C ALA A 179 0.07 -11.37 26.94
N VAL A 180 0.55 -12.07 25.90
CA VAL A 180 1.31 -13.30 26.11
C VAL A 180 2.65 -13.04 26.77
N PRO A 181 3.17 -13.96 27.61
CA PRO A 181 4.51 -13.87 28.16
C PRO A 181 5.56 -13.85 27.04
N THR A 182 6.55 -12.97 27.17
CA THR A 182 7.66 -12.83 26.22
C THR A 182 9.01 -13.02 26.90
N ALA A 183 10.00 -13.48 26.14
CA ALA A 183 11.38 -13.66 26.58
C ALA A 183 12.36 -13.28 25.44
N ASN A 184 13.64 -13.21 25.75
CA ASN A 184 14.67 -13.11 24.73
C ASN A 184 15.00 -14.49 24.16
N ARG A 185 15.18 -14.57 22.82
CA ARG A 185 15.56 -15.80 22.12
C ARG A 185 16.70 -15.52 21.14
N GLY A 186 17.91 -15.86 21.56
CA GLY A 186 19.12 -15.45 20.83
C GLY A 186 19.22 -13.92 20.70
N PRO A 187 19.38 -13.39 19.47
CA PRO A 187 19.45 -11.94 19.25
C PRO A 187 18.09 -11.25 19.28
N HIS A 188 16.99 -12.01 19.36
CA HIS A 188 15.63 -11.48 19.33
C HIS A 188 15.10 -11.21 20.73
N GLN A 189 14.52 -10.01 20.90
CA GLN A 189 13.91 -9.58 22.16
C GLN A 189 12.38 -9.60 22.04
N ASN A 190 11.70 -9.77 23.21
CA ASN A 190 10.24 -9.75 23.29
C ASN A 190 9.56 -10.81 22.40
N VAL A 191 10.17 -11.98 22.29
CA VAL A 191 9.61 -13.13 21.55
C VAL A 191 8.60 -13.83 22.45
N PRO A 192 7.38 -14.12 22.00
CA PRO A 192 6.43 -14.94 22.74
C PRO A 192 7.06 -16.28 23.19
N VAL A 193 6.93 -16.63 24.47
CA VAL A 193 7.44 -17.90 25.02
C VAL A 193 6.79 -19.07 24.28
N GLU A 194 5.46 -19.03 24.17
CA GLU A 194 4.70 -19.94 23.30
C GLU A 194 4.48 -19.26 21.93
N PRO A 195 4.92 -19.86 20.83
CA PRO A 195 4.81 -19.25 19.51
C PRO A 195 3.36 -18.94 19.12
N VAL A 196 3.07 -17.70 18.79
CA VAL A 196 1.79 -17.30 18.21
C VAL A 196 1.88 -17.39 16.70
N LEU A 197 1.29 -18.47 16.14
CA LEU A 197 1.35 -18.80 14.72
C LEU A 197 0.32 -18.03 13.90
N ILE A 198 0.72 -17.59 12.71
CA ILE A 198 -0.17 -17.30 11.58
C ILE A 198 -0.29 -18.61 10.80
N ARG A 199 -1.36 -19.37 11.04
CA ARG A 199 -1.58 -20.67 10.39
C ARG A 199 -1.84 -20.51 8.91
N LYS A 200 -2.60 -19.46 8.55
CA LYS A 200 -2.94 -19.12 7.17
C LYS A 200 -3.26 -17.63 7.01
N ALA A 201 -2.83 -17.05 5.90
CA ALA A 201 -3.28 -15.75 5.45
C ALA A 201 -4.02 -15.89 4.11
N SER A 202 -5.20 -15.32 3.99
CA SER A 202 -6.01 -15.42 2.76
C SER A 202 -6.76 -14.13 2.47
N LEU A 203 -6.96 -13.84 1.18
CA LEU A 203 -7.88 -12.78 0.75
C LEU A 203 -9.32 -13.22 1.08
N GLU A 204 -10.09 -12.30 1.65
CA GLU A 204 -11.55 -12.47 1.76
C GLU A 204 -12.23 -11.99 0.47
N LYS A 205 -13.29 -12.70 0.10
CA LYS A 205 -14.12 -12.37 -1.07
C LYS A 205 -15.15 -11.32 -0.72
#